data_33085600bff07c027acdc9584c0db292
#
_entry.id   33085600bff07c027acdc9584c0db292
#
_cell.length_a   1.000
_cell.length_b   1.000
_cell.length_c   1.000
_cell.angle_alpha   90.00
_cell.angle_beta   90.00
_cell.angle_gamma   90.00
#
_symmetry.space_group_name_H-M   'P 1'
#
loop_
_entity.id
_entity.type
_entity.pdbx_description
1 polymer ?
#
loop_
_entity_poly.entity_id
_entity_poly.type
_entity_poly.pdbx_seq_one_letter_code
_entity_poly.pdbx_strand_id
1 'polypeptide(L)'
;FNTLTSYEICLKLLEDDLYLHDITKLEYEKKLIEYRETYSPSHVKLIKTIFNIFFKFVKTYYVPTFNINLEYTLSKEDKFKEKQKIKYIETNEIQEVLESITHPITKDFVTVQLLTGLRVGELLAITPKDIDVKNKTLSVNKTKHTSGIFTSPKTLSSVRTIEIDDKTLEILMRYINSSEIVFNTTISTLNYNLKKVKLTTHMFRHTHVALLIEAGVPIKVISERLGHSKIDTTLDIYTH
;
A
#
# COMPACT_ATOMS: atom_id res chain seq x y z
N PHE A 1 13.40 -2.41 0.27
CA PHE A 1 13.95 -1.20 -0.37
C PHE A 1 13.26 0.06 0.17
N ASN A 2 11.94 0.18 0.08
CA ASN A 2 11.22 1.35 0.58
C ASN A 2 11.41 1.58 2.11
N THR A 3 11.57 0.51 2.90
CA THR A 3 11.79 0.59 4.34
C THR A 3 13.16 1.20 4.66
N LEU A 4 14.22 0.78 3.96
CA LEU A 4 15.56 1.34 4.14
C LEU A 4 15.59 2.83 3.79
N THR A 5 15.04 3.21 2.64
CA THR A 5 14.94 4.60 2.22
C THR A 5 14.16 5.46 3.24
N SER A 6 13.07 4.92 3.79
CA SER A 6 12.32 5.62 4.85
C SER A 6 13.16 5.79 6.12
N TYR A 7 13.96 4.78 6.48
CA TYR A 7 14.87 4.87 7.64
C TYR A 7 15.97 5.90 7.41
N GLU A 8 16.60 5.89 6.24
CA GLU A 8 17.64 6.88 5.87
C GLU A 8 17.10 8.32 5.93
N ILE A 9 15.91 8.56 5.37
CA ILE A 9 15.27 9.88 5.41
C ILE A 9 14.99 10.32 6.84
N CYS A 10 14.45 9.45 7.68
CA CYS A 10 14.13 9.80 9.05
C CYS A 10 15.40 9.95 9.93
N LEU A 11 16.45 9.14 9.68
CA LEU A 11 17.70 9.27 10.43
C LEU A 11 18.45 10.55 10.08
N LYS A 12 18.27 11.12 8.89
CA LYS A 12 18.79 12.45 8.54
C LYS A 12 18.18 13.60 9.35
N LEU A 13 17.08 13.35 10.07
CA LEU A 13 16.51 14.32 11.03
C LEU A 13 17.23 14.28 12.40
N LEU A 14 18.13 13.31 12.63
CA LEU A 14 19.10 13.36 13.70
C LEU A 14 20.22 14.33 13.28
N GLU A 15 20.62 15.19 14.18
CA GLU A 15 21.72 16.15 13.92
C GLU A 15 23.04 15.39 13.79
N ASP A 16 23.90 15.78 12.83
CA ASP A 16 25.15 15.08 12.52
C ASP A 16 26.16 15.15 13.68
N ASP A 17 26.12 16.22 14.49
CA ASP A 17 27.04 16.47 15.63
C ASP A 17 26.44 16.09 17.00
N LEU A 18 25.46 15.17 17.00
CA LEU A 18 24.74 14.81 18.21
C LEU A 18 25.56 13.83 19.08
N TYR A 19 25.94 14.26 20.28
CA TYR A 19 26.49 13.35 21.27
C TYR A 19 25.40 12.61 22.02
N LEU A 20 25.58 11.31 22.27
CA LEU A 20 24.59 10.46 22.93
C LEU A 20 24.19 10.95 24.34
N HIS A 21 25.08 11.64 25.04
CA HIS A 21 24.82 12.18 26.39
C HIS A 21 23.92 13.44 26.38
N ASP A 22 23.80 14.11 25.22
CA ASP A 22 22.96 15.30 25.06
C ASP A 22 21.52 14.94 24.68
N ILE A 23 21.28 13.66 24.30
CA ILE A 23 19.96 13.20 23.90
C ILE A 23 19.07 13.04 25.13
N THR A 24 18.04 13.86 25.25
CA THR A 24 17.00 13.72 26.29
C THR A 24 15.65 13.31 25.68
N LYS A 25 14.88 12.49 26.43
CA LYS A 25 13.53 12.11 26.04
C LYS A 25 12.65 13.34 25.75
N LEU A 26 12.69 14.33 26.67
CA LEU A 26 11.85 15.51 26.57
C LEU A 26 12.14 16.35 25.32
N GLU A 27 13.41 16.52 24.97
CA GLU A 27 13.80 17.29 23.79
C GLU A 27 13.30 16.63 22.49
N TYR A 28 13.48 15.32 22.36
CA TYR A 28 13.02 14.61 21.17
C TYR A 28 11.50 14.48 21.07
N GLU A 29 10.79 14.42 22.20
CA GLU A 29 9.33 14.49 22.20
C GLU A 29 8.82 15.87 21.77
N LYS A 30 9.50 16.95 22.14
CA LYS A 30 9.23 18.30 21.61
C LYS A 30 9.48 18.37 20.11
N LYS A 31 10.62 17.85 19.62
CA LYS A 31 10.90 17.78 18.18
C LYS A 31 9.80 17.02 17.43
N LEU A 32 9.26 15.93 17.98
CA LEU A 32 8.13 15.21 17.35
C LEU A 32 6.86 16.08 17.24
N ILE A 33 6.64 16.99 18.20
CA ILE A 33 5.53 17.94 18.15
C ILE A 33 5.79 18.99 17.06
N GLU A 34 6.99 19.53 16.98
CA GLU A 34 7.40 20.51 15.95
C GLU A 34 7.32 19.91 14.54
N TYR A 35 7.69 18.65 14.37
CA TYR A 35 7.55 17.96 13.08
C TYR A 35 6.11 17.87 12.57
N ARG A 36 5.09 18.07 13.44
CA ARG A 36 3.68 18.17 13.04
C ARG A 36 3.37 19.37 12.15
N GLU A 37 4.18 20.41 12.19
CA GLU A 37 4.01 21.58 11.32
C GLU A 37 4.39 21.25 9.88
N THR A 38 5.33 20.31 9.68
CA THR A 38 5.86 19.97 8.35
C THR A 38 5.33 18.62 7.83
N TYR A 39 5.11 17.66 8.73
CA TYR A 39 4.76 16.28 8.37
C TYR A 39 3.37 15.89 8.83
N SER A 40 2.76 14.92 8.10
CA SER A 40 1.50 14.35 8.54
C SER A 40 1.65 13.58 9.86
N PRO A 41 0.58 13.45 10.67
CA PRO A 41 0.60 12.68 11.92
C PRO A 41 1.16 11.28 11.81
N SER A 42 0.78 10.55 10.76
CA SER A 42 1.29 9.20 10.49
C SER A 42 2.78 9.22 10.16
N HIS A 43 3.28 10.25 9.47
CA HIS A 43 4.71 10.38 9.19
C HIS A 43 5.49 10.65 10.47
N VAL A 44 5.00 11.53 11.36
CA VAL A 44 5.61 11.77 12.68
C VAL A 44 5.63 10.49 13.53
N LYS A 45 4.56 9.70 13.49
CA LYS A 45 4.54 8.38 14.14
C LYS A 45 5.61 7.43 13.56
N LEU A 46 5.88 7.49 12.27
CA LEU A 46 6.94 6.72 11.61
C LEU A 46 8.31 7.20 12.08
N ILE A 47 8.57 8.52 12.10
CA ILE A 47 9.81 9.12 12.60
C ILE A 47 10.08 8.64 14.04
N LYS A 48 9.09 8.75 14.93
CA LYS A 48 9.17 8.24 16.30
C LYS A 48 9.58 6.77 16.36
N THR A 49 8.96 5.95 15.51
CA THR A 49 9.25 4.52 15.49
C THR A 49 10.69 4.24 15.08
N ILE A 50 11.20 4.96 14.09
CA ILE A 50 12.58 4.81 13.59
C ILE A 50 13.57 5.30 14.64
N PHE A 51 13.32 6.43 15.30
CA PHE A 51 14.15 6.91 16.40
C PHE A 51 14.21 5.90 17.55
N ASN A 52 13.08 5.32 17.93
CA ASN A 52 13.07 4.29 18.98
C ASN A 52 13.86 3.02 18.60
N ILE A 53 13.82 2.63 17.31
CA ILE A 53 14.65 1.52 16.81
C ILE A 53 16.14 1.88 16.91
N PHE A 54 16.52 3.09 16.52
CA PHE A 54 17.88 3.59 16.61
C PHE A 54 18.34 3.67 18.07
N PHE A 55 17.57 4.23 18.98
CA PHE A 55 17.90 4.33 20.41
C PHE A 55 18.01 2.95 21.08
N LYS A 56 17.16 2.01 20.68
CA LYS A 56 17.29 0.61 21.12
C LYS A 56 18.60 -0.03 20.62
N PHE A 57 19.00 0.25 19.40
CA PHE A 57 20.28 -0.20 18.85
C PHE A 57 21.47 0.38 19.63
N VAL A 58 21.47 1.70 19.91
CA VAL A 58 22.48 2.36 20.74
C VAL A 58 22.57 1.72 22.13
N LYS A 59 21.44 1.50 22.79
CA LYS A 59 21.39 0.82 24.09
C LYS A 59 22.00 -0.58 24.04
N THR A 60 21.68 -1.34 23.01
CA THR A 60 22.07 -2.74 22.92
C THR A 60 23.56 -2.92 22.64
N TYR A 61 24.14 -2.07 21.78
CA TYR A 61 25.48 -2.31 21.25
C TYR A 61 26.56 -1.32 21.71
N TYR A 62 26.17 -0.14 22.24
CA TYR A 62 27.13 0.91 22.54
C TYR A 62 27.04 1.41 23.98
N VAL A 63 25.86 1.76 24.49
CA VAL A 63 25.67 2.37 25.80
C VAL A 63 24.51 1.68 26.54
N PRO A 64 24.78 0.64 27.33
CA PRO A 64 23.71 -0.12 28.01
C PRO A 64 22.84 0.71 28.96
N THR A 65 23.37 1.80 29.50
CA THR A 65 22.63 2.75 30.36
C THR A 65 21.71 3.69 29.59
N PHE A 66 21.87 3.80 28.25
CA PHE A 66 21.01 4.61 27.42
C PHE A 66 19.59 4.03 27.36
N ASN A 67 18.61 4.78 27.86
CA ASN A 67 17.25 4.28 28.00
C ASN A 67 16.22 5.32 27.59
N ILE A 68 16.21 5.69 26.31
CA ILE A 68 15.22 6.61 25.75
C ILE A 68 14.22 5.80 24.92
N ASN A 69 12.93 5.98 25.22
CA ASN A 69 11.82 5.50 24.43
C ASN A 69 10.83 6.66 24.26
N LEU A 70 10.75 7.17 23.05
CA LEU A 70 9.90 8.30 22.70
C LEU A 70 8.43 7.87 22.67
N GLU A 71 7.57 8.72 23.20
CA GLU A 71 6.13 8.54 23.17
C GLU A 71 5.50 9.55 22.21
N TYR A 72 4.68 9.05 21.31
CA TYR A 72 3.85 9.86 20.41
C TYR A 72 2.66 9.03 20.00
N THR A 73 1.49 9.53 20.29
CA THR A 73 0.23 8.90 19.91
C THR A 73 -0.59 9.86 19.06
N LEU A 74 -1.26 9.30 18.04
CA LEU A 74 -2.21 10.07 17.25
C LEU A 74 -3.38 10.52 18.13
N SER A 75 -3.76 11.78 18.05
CA SER A 75 -4.99 12.28 18.67
C SER A 75 -6.22 11.57 18.10
N LYS A 76 -7.36 11.65 18.78
CA LYS A 76 -8.63 11.13 18.25
C LYS A 76 -8.99 11.81 16.93
N GLU A 77 -8.75 13.12 16.83
CA GLU A 77 -8.98 13.91 15.62
C GLU A 77 -8.07 13.48 14.46
N ASP A 78 -6.77 13.24 14.73
CA ASP A 78 -5.85 12.75 13.71
C ASP A 78 -6.26 11.36 13.18
N LYS A 79 -6.64 10.47 14.10
CA LYS A 79 -7.13 9.13 13.73
C LYS A 79 -8.38 9.23 12.87
N PHE A 80 -9.28 10.14 13.20
CA PHE A 80 -10.50 10.38 12.43
C PHE A 80 -10.18 10.93 11.03
N LYS A 81 -9.32 11.96 10.93
CA LYS A 81 -8.87 12.52 9.64
C LYS A 81 -8.13 11.50 8.78
N GLU A 82 -7.35 10.60 9.39
CA GLU A 82 -6.67 9.53 8.65
C GLU A 82 -7.65 8.48 8.12
N LYS A 83 -8.66 8.14 8.90
CA LYS A 83 -9.74 7.26 8.45
C LYS A 83 -10.49 7.85 7.25
N GLN A 84 -10.86 9.12 7.28
CA GLN A 84 -11.52 9.81 6.15
C GLN A 84 -10.68 9.86 4.86
N LYS A 85 -9.39 9.47 4.90
CA LYS A 85 -8.53 9.38 3.70
C LYS A 85 -8.75 8.11 2.87
N ILE A 86 -9.43 7.11 3.41
CA ILE A 86 -9.78 5.91 2.64
C ILE A 86 -10.85 6.33 1.64
N LYS A 87 -10.42 6.53 0.40
CA LYS A 87 -11.33 6.90 -0.69
C LYS A 87 -11.60 5.68 -1.53
N TYR A 88 -12.86 5.44 -1.81
CA TYR A 88 -13.32 4.52 -2.84
C TYR A 88 -14.21 5.30 -3.83
N ILE A 89 -14.51 4.70 -4.95
CA ILE A 89 -15.33 5.28 -6.02
C ILE A 89 -16.75 4.74 -5.81
N GLU A 90 -17.72 5.63 -5.75
CA GLU A 90 -19.13 5.24 -5.63
C GLU A 90 -19.55 4.42 -6.86
N THR A 91 -20.43 3.44 -6.66
CA THR A 91 -20.83 2.48 -7.70
C THR A 91 -21.38 3.17 -8.96
N ASN A 92 -22.13 4.25 -8.80
CA ASN A 92 -22.68 5.04 -9.89
C ASN A 92 -21.64 5.91 -10.63
N GLU A 93 -20.47 6.17 -10.02
CA GLU A 93 -19.39 6.99 -10.61
C GLU A 93 -18.34 6.14 -11.36
N ILE A 94 -18.33 4.83 -11.16
CA ILE A 94 -17.28 3.94 -11.68
C ILE A 94 -17.08 4.11 -13.20
N GLN A 95 -18.16 4.16 -13.95
CA GLN A 95 -18.11 4.25 -15.41
C GLN A 95 -17.49 5.58 -15.84
N GLU A 96 -17.92 6.69 -15.27
CA GLU A 96 -17.40 8.04 -15.57
C GLU A 96 -15.92 8.13 -15.18
N VAL A 97 -15.56 7.60 -14.02
CA VAL A 97 -14.18 7.57 -13.55
C VAL A 97 -13.27 6.78 -14.51
N LEU A 98 -13.70 5.60 -14.95
CA LEU A 98 -12.93 4.81 -15.93
C LEU A 98 -12.82 5.52 -17.29
N GLU A 99 -13.83 6.26 -17.72
CA GLU A 99 -13.82 7.05 -18.96
C GLU A 99 -12.87 8.25 -18.89
N SER A 100 -12.72 8.85 -17.71
CA SER A 100 -11.80 9.96 -17.47
C SER A 100 -10.32 9.56 -17.66
N ILE A 101 -9.99 8.27 -17.61
CA ILE A 101 -8.63 7.76 -17.77
C ILE A 101 -8.34 7.58 -19.26
N THR A 102 -7.58 8.49 -19.84
CA THR A 102 -7.29 8.53 -21.28
C THR A 102 -6.19 7.57 -21.73
N HIS A 103 -5.26 7.19 -20.83
CA HIS A 103 -4.15 6.29 -21.17
C HIS A 103 -4.61 4.82 -21.19
N PRO A 104 -4.59 4.12 -22.35
CA PRO A 104 -5.23 2.81 -22.51
C PRO A 104 -4.73 1.75 -21.53
N ILE A 105 -3.41 1.57 -21.42
CA ILE A 105 -2.82 0.58 -20.49
C ILE A 105 -3.18 0.90 -19.03
N THR A 106 -3.23 2.19 -18.66
CA THR A 106 -3.60 2.59 -17.29
C THR A 106 -5.08 2.27 -17.04
N LYS A 107 -5.95 2.56 -17.99
CA LYS A 107 -7.39 2.26 -17.91
C LYS A 107 -7.63 0.76 -17.76
N ASP A 108 -7.03 -0.05 -18.62
CA ASP A 108 -7.15 -1.50 -18.56
C ASP A 108 -6.58 -2.06 -17.25
N PHE A 109 -5.42 -1.57 -16.81
CA PHE A 109 -4.80 -1.95 -15.54
C PHE A 109 -5.72 -1.70 -14.34
N VAL A 110 -6.27 -0.50 -14.19
CA VAL A 110 -7.14 -0.18 -13.06
C VAL A 110 -8.51 -0.85 -13.17
N THR A 111 -8.98 -1.14 -14.38
CA THR A 111 -10.18 -1.96 -14.57
C THR A 111 -9.98 -3.38 -14.05
N VAL A 112 -8.86 -4.03 -14.39
CA VAL A 112 -8.51 -5.35 -13.82
C VAL A 112 -8.34 -5.24 -12.31
N GLN A 113 -7.71 -4.18 -11.81
CA GLN A 113 -7.54 -3.97 -10.37
C GLN A 113 -8.90 -3.80 -9.65
N LEU A 114 -9.85 -3.08 -10.26
CA LEU A 114 -11.22 -2.94 -9.76
C LEU A 114 -11.96 -4.28 -9.71
N LEU A 115 -11.81 -5.12 -10.72
CA LEU A 115 -12.51 -6.41 -10.82
C LEU A 115 -11.88 -7.52 -9.96
N THR A 116 -10.59 -7.42 -9.64
CA THR A 116 -9.84 -8.46 -8.91
C THR A 116 -9.45 -8.07 -7.48
N GLY A 117 -9.37 -6.77 -7.19
CA GLY A 117 -8.89 -6.24 -5.92
C GLY A 117 -7.39 -6.43 -5.68
N LEU A 118 -6.59 -6.79 -6.68
CA LEU A 118 -5.14 -7.01 -6.53
C LEU A 118 -4.40 -5.73 -6.10
N ARG A 119 -3.31 -5.91 -5.33
CA ARG A 119 -2.38 -4.81 -5.08
C ARG A 119 -1.67 -4.42 -6.37
N VAL A 120 -1.30 -3.15 -6.50
CA VAL A 120 -0.60 -2.66 -7.71
C VAL A 120 0.64 -3.50 -8.03
N GLY A 121 1.45 -3.84 -7.04
CA GLY A 121 2.65 -4.65 -7.24
C GLY A 121 2.34 -6.12 -7.58
N GLU A 122 1.25 -6.69 -7.09
CA GLU A 122 0.77 -8.03 -7.45
C GLU A 122 0.36 -8.05 -8.92
N LEU A 123 -0.48 -7.11 -9.35
CA LEU A 123 -0.97 -7.05 -10.73
C LEU A 123 0.16 -6.74 -11.74
N LEU A 124 1.12 -5.88 -11.38
CA LEU A 124 2.33 -5.63 -12.20
C LEU A 124 3.26 -6.84 -12.31
N ALA A 125 3.11 -7.82 -11.44
CA ALA A 125 3.94 -9.01 -11.43
C ALA A 125 3.31 -10.19 -12.21
N ILE A 126 2.06 -10.07 -12.66
CA ILE A 126 1.37 -11.13 -13.38
C ILE A 126 2.07 -11.42 -14.72
N THR A 127 2.32 -12.71 -14.96
CA THR A 127 2.86 -13.25 -16.20
C THR A 127 1.81 -14.12 -16.90
N PRO A 128 1.97 -14.43 -18.20
CA PRO A 128 1.07 -15.34 -18.90
C PRO A 128 0.88 -16.71 -18.20
N LYS A 129 1.91 -17.18 -17.51
CA LYS A 129 1.89 -18.46 -16.77
C LYS A 129 1.01 -18.45 -15.52
N ASP A 130 0.66 -17.29 -15.02
CA ASP A 130 -0.20 -17.14 -13.84
C ASP A 130 -1.70 -17.17 -14.19
N ILE A 131 -2.05 -17.19 -15.50
CA ILE A 131 -3.42 -17.14 -16.00
C ILE A 131 -3.85 -18.53 -16.48
N ASP A 132 -4.84 -19.11 -15.82
CA ASP A 132 -5.52 -20.31 -16.30
C ASP A 132 -6.78 -19.90 -17.07
N VAL A 133 -6.67 -19.89 -18.40
CA VAL A 133 -7.76 -19.49 -19.29
C VAL A 133 -8.95 -20.45 -19.22
N LYS A 134 -8.67 -21.75 -19.03
CA LYS A 134 -9.72 -22.79 -19.01
C LYS A 134 -10.58 -22.69 -17.76
N ASN A 135 -9.94 -22.51 -16.61
CA ASN A 135 -10.62 -22.44 -15.32
C ASN A 135 -10.96 -20.99 -14.92
N LYS A 136 -10.59 -20.00 -15.74
CA LYS A 136 -10.74 -18.56 -15.45
C LYS A 136 -10.19 -18.20 -14.06
N THR A 137 -8.95 -18.59 -13.79
CA THR A 137 -8.30 -18.29 -12.52
C THR A 137 -6.97 -17.57 -12.73
N LEU A 138 -6.59 -16.79 -11.71
CA LEU A 138 -5.37 -16.00 -11.67
C LEU A 138 -4.57 -16.35 -10.43
N SER A 139 -3.34 -16.82 -10.61
CA SER A 139 -2.41 -17.14 -9.53
C SER A 139 -1.64 -15.89 -9.09
N VAL A 140 -1.72 -15.54 -7.81
CA VAL A 140 -1.02 -14.41 -7.19
C VAL A 140 0.06 -14.96 -6.27
N ASN A 141 1.31 -14.96 -6.72
CA ASN A 141 2.42 -15.61 -6.03
C ASN A 141 3.69 -14.74 -5.96
N LYS A 142 3.64 -13.52 -6.48
CA LYS A 142 4.77 -12.57 -6.52
C LYS A 142 4.29 -11.13 -6.54
N THR A 143 5.20 -10.20 -6.27
CA THR A 143 4.96 -8.77 -6.35
C THR A 143 6.17 -8.06 -6.99
N LYS A 144 5.90 -7.04 -7.79
CA LYS A 144 6.91 -6.17 -8.41
C LYS A 144 7.00 -4.87 -7.62
N HIS A 145 8.19 -4.54 -7.15
CA HIS A 145 8.45 -3.29 -6.44
C HIS A 145 8.68 -2.12 -7.40
N THR A 146 8.67 -0.90 -6.86
CA THR A 146 8.97 0.34 -7.60
C THR A 146 10.36 0.31 -8.25
N SER A 147 11.31 -0.39 -7.63
CA SER A 147 12.66 -0.65 -8.16
C SER A 147 12.69 -1.65 -9.33
N GLY A 148 11.55 -2.20 -9.74
CA GLY A 148 11.47 -3.24 -10.78
C GLY A 148 11.76 -4.66 -10.29
N ILE A 149 12.20 -4.84 -9.05
CA ILE A 149 12.56 -6.15 -8.48
C ILE A 149 11.29 -6.95 -8.17
N PHE A 150 11.30 -8.23 -8.57
CA PHE A 150 10.27 -9.19 -8.19
C PHE A 150 10.64 -9.85 -6.86
N THR A 151 9.68 -9.95 -5.97
CA THR A 151 9.86 -10.67 -4.70
C THR A 151 8.68 -11.58 -4.42
N SER A 152 8.92 -12.63 -3.64
CA SER A 152 7.83 -13.42 -3.07
C SER A 152 6.99 -12.54 -2.12
N PRO A 153 5.71 -12.83 -1.98
CA PRO A 153 4.86 -12.15 -1.02
C PRO A 153 5.40 -12.25 0.40
N LYS A 154 5.20 -11.20 1.19
CA LYS A 154 5.70 -11.13 2.59
C LYS A 154 5.07 -12.17 3.52
N THR A 155 3.88 -12.69 3.19
CA THR A 155 3.14 -13.67 4.01
C THR A 155 2.60 -14.78 3.12
N LEU A 156 2.48 -15.99 3.67
CA LEU A 156 1.87 -17.13 2.97
C LEU A 156 0.43 -16.86 2.55
N SER A 157 -0.33 -16.10 3.33
CA SER A 157 -1.71 -15.69 3.00
C SER A 157 -1.81 -14.80 1.75
N SER A 158 -0.70 -14.22 1.31
CA SER A 158 -0.65 -13.43 0.07
C SER A 158 -0.49 -14.30 -1.19
N VAL A 159 -0.08 -15.57 -1.04
CA VAL A 159 -0.08 -16.55 -2.15
C VAL A 159 -1.47 -17.15 -2.25
N ARG A 160 -2.13 -16.93 -3.37
CA ARG A 160 -3.53 -17.34 -3.57
C ARG A 160 -3.86 -17.47 -5.06
N THR A 161 -4.93 -18.19 -5.34
CA THR A 161 -5.56 -18.24 -6.66
C THR A 161 -6.94 -17.60 -6.53
N ILE A 162 -7.29 -16.70 -7.44
CA ILE A 162 -8.58 -16.04 -7.46
C ILE A 162 -9.31 -16.37 -8.78
N GLU A 163 -10.62 -16.51 -8.71
CA GLU A 163 -11.47 -16.57 -9.88
C GLU A 163 -11.60 -15.19 -10.52
N ILE A 164 -11.60 -15.14 -11.85
CA ILE A 164 -11.76 -13.93 -12.65
C ILE A 164 -12.92 -14.07 -13.63
N ASP A 165 -13.57 -12.96 -13.93
CA ASP A 165 -14.66 -12.90 -14.89
C ASP A 165 -14.15 -12.81 -16.35
N ASP A 166 -15.06 -12.95 -17.30
CA ASP A 166 -14.75 -12.89 -18.72
C ASP A 166 -14.14 -11.57 -19.15
N LYS A 167 -14.60 -10.46 -18.57
CA LYS A 167 -14.07 -9.13 -18.86
C LYS A 167 -12.62 -8.98 -18.40
N THR A 168 -12.30 -9.45 -17.19
CA THR A 168 -10.93 -9.49 -16.68
C THR A 168 -10.04 -10.33 -17.59
N LEU A 169 -10.49 -11.53 -17.94
CA LEU A 169 -9.76 -12.44 -18.83
C LEU A 169 -9.51 -11.80 -20.20
N GLU A 170 -10.53 -11.21 -20.82
CA GLU A 170 -10.42 -10.51 -22.10
C GLU A 170 -9.36 -9.39 -22.05
N ILE A 171 -9.37 -8.56 -20.99
CA ILE A 171 -8.38 -7.50 -20.84
C ILE A 171 -6.96 -8.07 -20.70
N LEU A 172 -6.77 -9.08 -19.86
CA LEU A 172 -5.46 -9.72 -19.66
C LEU A 172 -4.93 -10.33 -20.97
N MET A 173 -5.79 -10.97 -21.75
CA MET A 173 -5.43 -11.61 -23.03
C MET A 173 -4.96 -10.61 -24.09
N ARG A 174 -5.37 -9.33 -24.05
CA ARG A 174 -4.85 -8.30 -24.97
C ARG A 174 -3.35 -8.06 -24.80
N TYR A 175 -2.81 -8.33 -23.61
CA TYR A 175 -1.42 -8.03 -23.25
C TYR A 175 -0.54 -9.28 -23.13
N ILE A 176 -1.09 -10.50 -23.25
CA ILE A 176 -0.39 -11.76 -22.95
C ILE A 176 0.84 -12.01 -23.84
N ASN A 177 0.85 -11.48 -25.05
CA ASN A 177 1.92 -11.68 -26.03
C ASN A 177 2.87 -10.47 -26.15
N SER A 178 2.68 -9.43 -25.33
CA SER A 178 3.42 -8.18 -25.49
C SER A 178 4.77 -8.18 -24.77
N SER A 179 4.92 -9.00 -23.72
CA SER A 179 6.15 -9.09 -22.92
C SER A 179 6.09 -10.30 -21.96
N GLU A 180 7.17 -10.51 -21.18
CA GLU A 180 7.22 -11.54 -20.13
C GLU A 180 6.18 -11.30 -19.01
N ILE A 181 5.73 -10.06 -18.83
CA ILE A 181 4.68 -9.66 -17.89
C ILE A 181 3.48 -9.12 -18.66
N VAL A 182 2.28 -9.34 -18.12
CA VAL A 182 1.03 -8.94 -18.80
C VAL A 182 0.97 -7.44 -18.99
N PHE A 183 1.15 -6.65 -17.93
CA PHE A 183 1.15 -5.20 -18.06
C PHE A 183 2.58 -4.62 -18.03
N ASN A 184 3.13 -4.32 -19.20
CA ASN A 184 4.46 -3.69 -19.31
C ASN A 184 4.37 -2.19 -18.99
N THR A 185 4.24 -1.88 -17.71
CA THR A 185 4.16 -0.52 -17.18
C THR A 185 4.85 -0.43 -15.81
N THR A 186 4.90 0.77 -15.23
CA THR A 186 5.50 1.01 -13.91
C THR A 186 4.53 1.69 -12.95
N ILE A 187 4.78 1.55 -11.65
CA ILE A 187 4.00 2.26 -10.61
C ILE A 187 4.06 3.77 -10.84
N SER A 188 5.22 4.30 -11.24
CA SER A 188 5.39 5.73 -11.52
C SER A 188 4.52 6.21 -12.68
N THR A 189 4.47 5.44 -13.78
CA THR A 189 3.63 5.74 -14.94
C THR A 189 2.14 5.71 -14.58
N LEU A 190 1.72 4.68 -13.84
CA LEU A 190 0.33 4.57 -13.37
C LEU A 190 -0.04 5.77 -12.49
N ASN A 191 0.79 6.09 -11.49
CA ASN A 191 0.55 7.22 -10.60
C ASN A 191 0.54 8.56 -11.35
N TYR A 192 1.42 8.76 -12.33
CA TYR A 192 1.44 9.97 -13.16
C TYR A 192 0.12 10.16 -13.92
N ASN A 193 -0.39 9.11 -14.56
CA ASN A 193 -1.63 9.17 -15.32
C ASN A 193 -2.86 9.36 -14.41
N LEU A 194 -2.91 8.65 -13.28
CA LEU A 194 -4.02 8.74 -12.33
C LEU A 194 -4.05 10.06 -11.55
N LYS A 195 -2.89 10.66 -11.28
CA LYS A 195 -2.81 11.97 -10.62
C LYS A 195 -3.52 13.07 -11.40
N LYS A 196 -3.50 13.01 -12.74
CA LYS A 196 -4.19 13.99 -13.62
C LYS A 196 -5.69 14.05 -13.36
N VAL A 197 -6.28 12.93 -12.95
CA VAL A 197 -7.70 12.79 -12.65
C VAL A 197 -7.97 12.62 -11.14
N LYS A 198 -6.98 12.93 -10.30
CA LYS A 198 -7.03 12.87 -8.82
C LYS A 198 -7.34 11.48 -8.26
N LEU A 199 -6.97 10.42 -8.97
CA LEU A 199 -7.15 9.03 -8.58
C LEU A 199 -5.84 8.39 -8.09
N THR A 200 -5.96 7.27 -7.40
CA THR A 200 -4.84 6.41 -7.01
C THR A 200 -5.18 4.94 -7.27
N THR A 201 -4.18 4.10 -7.47
CA THR A 201 -4.39 2.65 -7.64
C THR A 201 -5.10 2.02 -6.44
N HIS A 202 -4.86 2.49 -5.21
CA HIS A 202 -5.52 1.97 -4.01
C HIS A 202 -7.03 2.23 -3.98
N MET A 203 -7.52 3.31 -4.60
CA MET A 203 -8.96 3.59 -4.68
C MET A 203 -9.71 2.46 -5.39
N PHE A 204 -9.16 1.92 -6.49
CA PHE A 204 -9.79 0.82 -7.23
C PHE A 204 -9.87 -0.47 -6.42
N ARG A 205 -8.84 -0.77 -5.63
CA ARG A 205 -8.87 -1.90 -4.70
C ARG A 205 -9.86 -1.67 -3.55
N HIS A 206 -9.96 -0.46 -3.01
CA HIS A 206 -10.96 -0.13 -1.98
C HIS A 206 -12.38 -0.21 -2.55
N THR A 207 -12.58 0.26 -3.78
CA THR A 207 -13.86 0.12 -4.48
C THR A 207 -14.25 -1.35 -4.68
N HIS A 208 -13.30 -2.22 -5.08
CA HIS A 208 -13.55 -3.66 -5.16
C HIS A 208 -14.07 -4.23 -3.84
N VAL A 209 -13.48 -3.83 -2.71
CA VAL A 209 -13.94 -4.25 -1.38
C VAL A 209 -15.35 -3.76 -1.10
N ALA A 210 -15.61 -2.48 -1.35
CA ALA A 210 -16.94 -1.88 -1.16
C ALA A 210 -18.01 -2.61 -1.97
N LEU A 211 -17.75 -2.86 -3.26
CA LEU A 211 -18.67 -3.61 -4.14
C LEU A 211 -18.97 -5.03 -3.63
N LEU A 212 -17.96 -5.75 -3.14
CA LEU A 212 -18.18 -7.09 -2.58
C LEU A 212 -19.00 -7.06 -1.30
N ILE A 213 -18.80 -6.05 -0.45
CA ILE A 213 -19.59 -5.86 0.77
C ILE A 213 -21.04 -5.50 0.44
N GLU A 214 -21.27 -4.57 -0.50
CA GLU A 214 -22.59 -4.21 -1.00
C GLU A 214 -23.34 -5.41 -1.61
N ALA A 215 -22.58 -6.30 -2.27
CA ALA A 215 -23.11 -7.57 -2.78
C ALA A 215 -23.37 -8.62 -1.69
N GLY A 216 -23.13 -8.32 -0.41
CA GLY A 216 -23.36 -9.24 0.72
C GLY A 216 -22.33 -10.35 0.86
N VAL A 217 -21.15 -10.24 0.22
CA VAL A 217 -20.08 -11.25 0.34
C VAL A 217 -19.51 -11.23 1.77
N PRO A 218 -19.40 -12.39 2.44
CA PRO A 218 -18.83 -12.45 3.80
C PRO A 218 -17.42 -11.87 3.87
N ILE A 219 -17.15 -11.03 4.88
CA ILE A 219 -15.87 -10.34 5.07
C ILE A 219 -14.66 -11.29 5.08
N LYS A 220 -14.84 -12.50 5.62
CA LYS A 220 -13.80 -13.53 5.61
C LYS A 220 -13.41 -13.91 4.18
N VAL A 221 -14.37 -14.14 3.31
CA VAL A 221 -14.16 -14.47 1.88
C VAL A 221 -13.45 -13.32 1.17
N ILE A 222 -13.89 -12.08 1.42
CA ILE A 222 -13.24 -10.87 0.88
C ILE A 222 -11.77 -10.81 1.35
N SER A 223 -11.51 -11.01 2.64
CA SER A 223 -10.17 -10.96 3.22
C SER A 223 -9.24 -12.02 2.61
N GLU A 224 -9.72 -13.24 2.41
CA GLU A 224 -9.00 -14.34 1.76
C GLU A 224 -8.70 -14.00 0.28
N ARG A 225 -9.70 -13.51 -0.48
CA ARG A 225 -9.53 -13.05 -1.86
C ARG A 225 -8.47 -11.96 -1.99
N LEU A 226 -8.43 -11.02 -1.04
CA LEU A 226 -7.48 -9.91 -1.03
C LEU A 226 -6.08 -10.30 -0.50
N GLY A 227 -5.94 -11.46 0.13
CA GLY A 227 -4.71 -11.88 0.80
C GLY A 227 -4.36 -10.98 1.99
N HIS A 228 -5.34 -10.61 2.80
CA HIS A 228 -5.13 -9.92 4.06
C HIS A 228 -4.83 -10.94 5.16
N SER A 229 -3.75 -10.72 5.91
CA SER A 229 -3.40 -11.56 7.07
C SER A 229 -4.31 -11.30 8.28
N LYS A 230 -5.03 -10.16 8.30
CA LYS A 230 -5.96 -9.76 9.36
C LYS A 230 -7.26 -9.24 8.75
N ILE A 231 -8.38 -9.68 9.27
CA ILE A 231 -9.73 -9.27 8.84
C ILE A 231 -9.95 -7.76 9.11
N ASP A 232 -9.37 -7.23 10.19
CA ASP A 232 -9.47 -5.82 10.58
C ASP A 232 -9.08 -4.87 9.42
N THR A 233 -8.08 -5.26 8.61
CA THR A 233 -7.68 -4.48 7.44
C THR A 233 -8.80 -4.34 6.39
N THR A 234 -9.69 -5.33 6.28
CA THR A 234 -10.85 -5.27 5.38
C THR A 234 -11.99 -4.47 6.04
N LEU A 235 -12.18 -4.64 7.36
CA LEU A 235 -13.19 -3.89 8.13
C LEU A 235 -12.91 -2.39 8.16
N ASP A 236 -11.63 -1.98 8.28
CA ASP A 236 -11.24 -0.56 8.28
C ASP A 236 -11.66 0.18 7.00
N ILE A 237 -11.85 -0.52 5.88
CA ILE A 237 -12.33 0.06 4.62
C ILE A 237 -13.84 0.32 4.68
N TYR A 238 -14.59 -0.52 5.42
CA TYR A 238 -16.06 -0.48 5.46
C TYR A 238 -16.64 0.43 6.56
N THR A 239 -15.93 0.64 7.67
CA THR A 239 -16.44 1.44 8.81
C THR A 239 -16.52 2.95 8.52
N HIS A 240 -16.64 3.31 7.26
CA HIS A 240 -16.83 4.66 6.70
C HIS A 240 -18.02 4.71 5.80
#